data_70b6880c46de292fa480efca4ea7812b
#
_entry.id   70b6880c46de292fa480efca4ea7812b
#
_cell.length_a   1.000
_cell.length_b   1.000
_cell.length_c   1.000
_cell.angle_alpha   90.00
_cell.angle_beta   90.00
_cell.angle_gamma   90.00
#
_symmetry.space_group_name_H-M   'P 1'
#
loop_
_entity.id
_entity.type
_entity.pdbx_description
1 polymer ?
#
loop_
_entity_poly.entity_id
_entity_poly.type
_entity_poly.pdbx_seq_one_letter_code
_entity_poly.pdbx_strand_id
1 'polypeptide(L)'
;MEFVRLEVSTRDEYKGAQEPVSFVRRGKEYHVEQILDRWYEGRMDSTRMPLLYFRVRTHSGEIFILRYHEFFRSWSAVARD
;
A
#
# COMPACT_ATOMS: atom_id res chain seq x y z
N MET A 1 0.19 -4.47 15.44
CA MET A 1 0.84 -4.52 14.12
C MET A 1 1.28 -3.10 13.77
N GLU A 2 2.52 -2.95 13.45
CA GLU A 2 3.10 -1.63 13.21
C GLU A 2 3.30 -1.40 11.73
N PHE A 3 3.03 -0.17 11.28
CA PHE A 3 3.23 0.23 9.90
C PHE A 3 4.34 1.28 9.82
N VAL A 4 5.19 1.14 8.83
CA VAL A 4 6.31 2.06 8.58
C VAL A 4 6.06 2.75 7.25
N ARG A 5 6.19 4.08 7.25
CA ARG A 5 6.01 4.87 6.04
C ARG A 5 7.07 4.53 4.99
N LEU A 6 6.66 4.48 3.74
CA LEU A 6 7.58 4.21 2.64
C LEU A 6 7.14 4.94 1.37
N GLU A 7 8.03 4.96 0.39
CA GLU A 7 7.74 5.56 -0.90
C GLU A 7 7.24 4.49 -1.84
N VAL A 8 6.12 4.78 -2.49
CA VAL A 8 5.48 3.86 -3.42
C VAL A 8 5.25 4.57 -4.74
N SER A 9 5.65 3.92 -5.83
CA SER A 9 5.29 4.35 -7.16
C SER A 9 3.99 3.68 -7.54
N THR A 10 3.07 4.45 -8.07
CA THR A 10 1.74 3.96 -8.39
C THR A 10 1.45 4.09 -9.87
N ARG A 11 0.53 3.27 -10.34
CA ARG A 11 -0.07 3.43 -11.64
C ARG A 11 -1.32 4.29 -11.44
N ASP A 12 -1.39 5.39 -12.17
CA ASP A 12 -2.55 6.26 -12.10
C ASP A 12 -3.68 5.62 -12.87
N GLU A 13 -4.60 5.06 -12.14
CA GLU A 13 -5.78 4.49 -12.74
C GLU A 13 -6.82 5.57 -12.96
N TYR A 14 -7.61 5.37 -13.95
CA TYR A 14 -8.76 6.20 -14.23
C TYR A 14 -9.67 6.20 -13.00
N LYS A 15 -10.03 7.35 -12.49
CA LYS A 15 -10.84 7.56 -11.29
C LYS A 15 -10.05 7.55 -9.97
N GLY A 16 -8.77 7.77 -10.04
CA GLY A 16 -7.99 7.99 -8.83
C GLY A 16 -7.67 6.77 -7.99
N ALA A 17 -7.99 5.58 -8.49
CA ALA A 17 -7.56 4.37 -7.81
C ALA A 17 -6.07 4.19 -8.07
N GLN A 18 -5.26 4.33 -7.04
CA GLN A 18 -3.82 4.21 -7.17
C GLN A 18 -3.42 2.77 -6.85
N GLU A 19 -2.86 2.10 -7.85
CA GLU A 19 -2.35 0.75 -7.66
C GLU A 19 -0.85 0.79 -7.48
N PRO A 20 -0.31 0.13 -6.44
CA PRO A 20 1.14 0.13 -6.24
C PRO A 20 1.84 -0.68 -7.31
N VAL A 21 2.88 -0.10 -7.90
CA VAL A 21 3.69 -0.76 -8.93
C VAL A 21 5.05 -1.15 -8.37
N SER A 22 5.63 -0.28 -7.56
CA SER A 22 6.91 -0.55 -6.91
C SER A 22 7.02 0.27 -5.63
N PHE A 23 7.90 -0.15 -4.77
CA PHE A 23 8.13 0.57 -3.52
C PHE A 23 9.56 0.34 -3.04
N VAL A 24 10.03 1.25 -2.17
CA VAL A 24 11.36 1.16 -1.58
C VAL A 24 11.20 0.89 -0.10
N ARG A 25 11.88 -0.13 0.38
CA ARG A 25 11.88 -0.49 1.79
C ARG A 25 13.30 -0.79 2.23
N ARG A 26 13.76 -0.08 3.23
CA ARG A 26 15.13 -0.22 3.75
C ARG A 26 16.19 -0.10 2.66
N GLY A 27 15.98 0.86 1.76
CA GLY A 27 16.91 1.12 0.68
C GLY A 27 16.86 0.14 -0.49
N LYS A 28 15.96 -0.85 -0.42
CA LYS A 28 15.81 -1.84 -1.49
C LYS A 28 14.51 -1.59 -2.24
N GLU A 29 14.60 -1.61 -3.57
CA GLU A 29 13.43 -1.45 -4.43
C GLU A 29 12.78 -2.79 -4.70
N TYR A 30 11.47 -2.83 -4.56
CA TYR A 30 10.64 -4.00 -4.84
C TYR A 30 9.66 -3.66 -5.94
N HIS A 31 9.48 -4.58 -6.86
CA HIS A 31 8.50 -4.42 -7.94
C HIS A 31 7.33 -5.35 -7.70
N VAL A 32 6.13 -4.83 -7.80
CA VAL A 32 4.92 -5.61 -7.59
C VAL A 32 4.65 -6.46 -8.81
N GLU A 33 4.64 -7.77 -8.63
CA GLU A 33 4.28 -8.70 -9.68
C GLU A 33 2.78 -8.86 -9.79
N GLN A 34 2.11 -8.94 -8.63
CA GLN A 34 0.68 -9.18 -8.60
C GLN A 34 0.07 -8.60 -7.33
N ILE A 35 -1.09 -8.00 -7.48
CA ILE A 35 -1.91 -7.60 -6.34
C ILE A 35 -2.79 -8.80 -6.02
N LEU A 36 -2.55 -9.39 -4.86
CA LEU A 36 -3.26 -10.61 -4.44
C LEU A 36 -4.62 -10.30 -3.85
N ASP A 37 -4.72 -9.16 -3.19
CA ASP A 37 -5.95 -8.79 -2.51
C ASP A 37 -5.95 -7.29 -2.27
N ARG A 38 -7.13 -6.72 -2.16
CA ARG A 38 -7.30 -5.34 -1.77
C ARG A 38 -8.55 -5.22 -0.92
N TRP A 39 -8.50 -4.36 0.10
CA TRP A 39 -9.68 -4.12 0.91
C TRP A 39 -9.64 -2.70 1.42
N TYR A 40 -10.78 -2.26 1.83
CA TYR A 40 -10.98 -0.89 2.27
C TYR A 40 -11.40 -0.92 3.73
N GLU A 41 -10.75 -0.10 4.52
CA GLU A 41 -11.12 0.06 5.92
C GLU A 41 -11.50 1.51 6.13
N GLY A 42 -12.74 1.72 6.46
CA GLY A 42 -13.25 3.04 6.71
C GLY A 42 -14.64 2.91 7.28
N ARG A 43 -15.03 3.85 8.09
CA ARG A 43 -16.37 3.91 8.62
C ARG A 43 -17.07 5.13 8.03
N MET A 44 -18.36 5.03 7.92
CA MET A 44 -19.20 6.15 7.50
C MET A 44 -19.21 7.28 8.53
N ASP A 45 -18.41 7.14 9.53
CA ASP A 45 -18.29 8.04 10.65
C ASP A 45 -17.20 9.06 10.31
N SER A 46 -17.48 10.33 10.52
CA SER A 46 -16.60 11.42 10.18
C SER A 46 -15.31 11.46 11.01
N THR A 47 -15.19 10.62 12.02
CA THR A 47 -14.01 10.61 12.88
C THR A 47 -12.91 9.68 12.39
N ARG A 48 -13.18 8.87 11.36
CA ARG A 48 -12.20 7.93 10.84
C ARG A 48 -11.87 8.21 9.40
N MET A 49 -10.59 8.16 9.10
CA MET A 49 -10.10 8.39 7.75
C MET A 49 -10.01 7.08 7.00
N PRO A 50 -10.39 7.07 5.72
CA PRO A 50 -10.36 5.83 4.94
C PRO A 50 -8.94 5.35 4.68
N LEU A 51 -8.77 4.05 4.78
CA LEU A 51 -7.51 3.36 4.53
C LEU A 51 -7.75 2.30 3.47
N LEU A 52 -6.86 2.26 2.51
CA LEU A 52 -6.92 1.28 1.44
C LEU A 52 -5.72 0.34 1.58
N TYR A 53 -5.99 -0.95 1.60
CA TYR A 53 -4.95 -1.96 1.81
C TYR A 53 -4.76 -2.77 0.54
N PHE A 54 -3.50 -3.14 0.31
CA PHE A 54 -3.13 -4.02 -0.79
C PHE A 54 -2.21 -5.11 -0.26
N ARG A 55 -2.56 -6.35 -0.53
CA ARG A 55 -1.63 -7.45 -0.30
C ARG A 55 -1.00 -7.77 -1.65
N VAL A 56 0.30 -7.62 -1.73
CA VAL A 56 1.00 -7.73 -3.01
C VAL A 56 2.10 -8.79 -2.93
N ARG A 57 2.36 -9.41 -4.07
CA ARG A 57 3.51 -10.29 -4.23
C ARG A 57 4.50 -9.58 -5.14
N THR A 58 5.75 -9.56 -4.74
CA THR A 58 6.83 -8.95 -5.51
C THR A 58 7.45 -9.96 -6.46
N HIS A 59 8.25 -9.47 -7.41
CA HIS A 59 8.99 -10.35 -8.34
C HIS A 59 9.96 -11.24 -7.61
N SER A 60 10.40 -10.86 -6.42
CA SER A 60 11.26 -11.69 -5.58
C SER A 60 10.49 -12.80 -4.84
N GLY A 61 9.17 -12.81 -4.97
CA GLY A 61 8.34 -13.82 -4.33
C GLY A 61 7.90 -13.48 -2.91
N GLU A 62 8.27 -12.31 -2.42
CA GLU A 62 7.88 -11.87 -1.08
C GLU A 62 6.50 -11.25 -1.10
N ILE A 63 5.79 -11.39 0.01
CA ILE A 63 4.45 -10.84 0.16
C ILE A 63 4.49 -9.71 1.18
N PHE A 64 3.90 -8.58 0.80
CA PHE A 64 3.82 -7.41 1.66
C PHE A 64 2.38 -6.93 1.74
N ILE A 65 2.05 -6.31 2.87
CA ILE A 65 0.80 -5.59 3.01
C ILE A 65 1.13 -4.10 3.00
N LEU A 66 0.60 -3.41 2.00
CA LEU A 66 0.77 -1.96 1.83
C LEU A 66 -0.53 -1.28 2.21
N ARG A 67 -0.41 -0.14 2.85
CA ARG A 67 -1.58 0.64 3.27
C ARG A 67 -1.46 2.05 2.73
N TYR A 68 -2.52 2.49 2.06
CA TYR A 68 -2.60 3.85 1.55
C TYR A 68 -3.59 4.66 2.38
N HIS A 69 -3.12 5.77 2.89
CA HIS A 69 -3.93 6.69 3.67
C HIS A 69 -4.40 7.80 2.74
N GLU A 70 -5.65 7.76 2.34
CA GLU A 70 -6.17 8.66 1.30
C GLU A 70 -6.09 10.13 1.69
N PHE A 71 -6.40 10.46 2.93
CA PHE A 71 -6.38 11.84 3.38
C PHE A 71 -4.98 12.44 3.32
N PHE A 72 -3.99 11.72 3.82
CA PHE A 72 -2.62 12.21 3.84
C PHE A 72 -1.84 11.85 2.58
N ARG A 73 -2.43 11.07 1.69
CA ARG A 73 -1.79 10.61 0.46
C ARG A 73 -0.43 9.99 0.74
N SER A 74 -0.40 9.14 1.73
CA SER A 74 0.84 8.50 2.16
C SER A 74 0.70 6.99 2.21
N TRP A 75 1.82 6.32 1.95
CA TRP A 75 1.88 4.87 1.95
C TRP A 75 2.68 4.38 3.15
N SER A 76 2.31 3.23 3.64
CA SER A 76 3.06 2.53 4.67
C SER A 76 2.96 1.04 4.44
N ALA A 77 3.85 0.30 5.06
CA ALA A 77 3.85 -1.16 5.00
C ALA A 77 3.98 -1.73 6.40
N VAL A 78 3.51 -2.95 6.56
CA VAL A 78 3.69 -3.65 7.83
C VAL A 78 5.18 -3.78 8.10
N ALA A 79 5.59 -3.37 9.30
CA ALA A 79 6.98 -3.51 9.72
C ALA A 79 7.26 -5.00 9.95
N ARG A 80 8.26 -5.51 9.26
CA ARG A 80 8.74 -6.87 9.43
C ARG A 80 10.23 -6.84 9.69
N ASP A 81 10.65 -7.77 10.46
CA ASP A 81 12.08 -7.93 10.74
C ASP A 81 12.86 -8.42 9.55
#